data_c3fcff4155d41f792a1c04db51067382
#
_entry.id   c3fcff4155d41f792a1c04db51067382
#
_cell.length_a   1.000
_cell.length_b   1.000
_cell.length_c   1.000
_cell.angle_alpha   90.00
_cell.angle_beta   90.00
_cell.angle_gamma   90.00
#
_symmetry.space_group_name_H-M   'P 1'
#
loop_
_entity.id
_entity.type
_entity.pdbx_description
1 polymer ?
#
loop_
_entity_poly.entity_id
_entity_poly.type
_entity_poly.pdbx_seq_one_letter_code
_entity_poly.pdbx_strand_id
1 'polypeptide(L)'
;MFLSKAALGRLEAKWNKDLEAFKDSLNAHQKRLQTQLDSSLFVTRAHFEVELNAMKDVHQRLAEVKIAFQALHPTSQRDQKHEEEQANQVEKLRTATEAYSAKLAEWGAFLEIPLYDSFERCYYGADEEWKRLSEAATLDRDGALNCRQFFDNYREACQGIRDRLKKLAILPGS
;
A
#
# COMPACT_ATOMS: atom_id res chain seq x y z
N MET A 1 -61.91 38.34 -24.37
CA MET A 1 -61.16 39.12 -23.42
C MET A 1 -59.69 39.14 -23.92
N PHE A 2 -59.28 40.21 -24.60
CA PHE A 2 -57.91 40.30 -25.17
C PHE A 2 -57.01 40.97 -24.13
N LEU A 3 -55.98 40.20 -23.69
CA LEU A 3 -54.91 40.78 -22.88
C LEU A 3 -54.23 41.90 -23.67
N SER A 4 -54.06 43.09 -23.08
CA SER A 4 -53.41 44.20 -23.74
C SER A 4 -51.98 43.88 -24.10
N LYS A 5 -51.46 44.37 -25.25
CA LYS A 5 -50.03 44.16 -25.65
C LYS A 5 -49.04 44.47 -24.54
N ALA A 6 -49.37 45.44 -23.66
CA ALA A 6 -48.54 45.80 -22.51
C ALA A 6 -48.52 44.73 -21.42
N ALA A 7 -49.58 43.98 -21.22
CA ALA A 7 -49.61 42.88 -20.24
C ALA A 7 -48.83 41.67 -20.74
N LEU A 8 -48.87 41.36 -22.03
CA LEU A 8 -48.08 40.31 -22.67
C LEU A 8 -46.57 40.62 -22.58
N GLY A 9 -46.13 41.84 -22.89
CA GLY A 9 -44.72 42.23 -22.79
C GLY A 9 -44.16 42.19 -21.37
N ARG A 10 -44.96 42.49 -20.34
CA ARG A 10 -44.54 42.34 -18.93
C ARG A 10 -44.42 40.87 -18.55
N LEU A 11 -45.26 39.99 -19.02
CA LEU A 11 -45.20 38.54 -18.80
C LEU A 11 -43.95 37.94 -19.43
N GLU A 12 -43.66 38.33 -20.69
CA GLU A 12 -42.43 37.90 -21.39
C GLU A 12 -41.15 38.36 -20.70
N ALA A 13 -41.10 39.63 -20.26
CA ALA A 13 -39.96 40.17 -19.53
C ALA A 13 -39.75 39.48 -18.18
N LYS A 14 -40.82 39.16 -17.46
CA LYS A 14 -40.76 38.39 -16.23
C LYS A 14 -40.27 36.96 -16.50
N TRP A 15 -40.83 36.30 -17.48
CA TRP A 15 -40.45 34.95 -17.87
C TRP A 15 -38.97 34.86 -18.27
N ASN A 16 -38.46 35.79 -19.06
CA ASN A 16 -37.08 35.85 -19.46
C ASN A 16 -36.13 36.05 -18.27
N LYS A 17 -36.51 36.94 -17.32
CA LYS A 17 -35.77 37.15 -16.07
C LYS A 17 -35.71 35.89 -15.19
N ASP A 18 -36.84 35.19 -15.06
CA ASP A 18 -36.93 33.96 -14.28
C ASP A 18 -36.13 32.83 -14.96
N LEU A 19 -36.12 32.79 -16.30
CA LEU A 19 -35.31 31.85 -17.07
C LEU A 19 -33.81 32.11 -16.92
N GLU A 20 -33.37 33.36 -16.93
CA GLU A 20 -31.98 33.73 -16.71
C GLU A 20 -31.53 33.37 -15.26
N ALA A 21 -32.35 33.73 -14.27
CA ALA A 21 -32.08 33.35 -12.90
C ALA A 21 -31.99 31.83 -12.67
N PHE A 22 -32.84 31.08 -13.40
CA PHE A 22 -32.77 29.61 -13.37
C PHE A 22 -31.47 29.05 -14.01
N LYS A 23 -31.07 29.62 -15.17
CA LYS A 23 -29.81 29.25 -15.83
C LYS A 23 -28.59 29.53 -14.95
N ASP A 24 -28.60 30.70 -14.30
CA ASP A 24 -27.48 31.08 -13.39
C ASP A 24 -27.40 30.14 -12.18
N SER A 25 -28.55 29.77 -11.61
CA SER A 25 -28.64 28.81 -10.54
C SER A 25 -28.14 27.43 -10.97
N LEU A 26 -28.53 26.96 -12.17
CA LEU A 26 -28.06 25.69 -12.72
C LEU A 26 -26.55 25.68 -12.95
N ASN A 27 -26.00 26.75 -13.53
CA ASN A 27 -24.59 26.89 -13.76
C ASN A 27 -23.78 26.91 -12.44
N ALA A 28 -24.28 27.61 -11.42
CA ALA A 28 -23.67 27.65 -10.10
C ALA A 28 -23.68 26.25 -9.44
N HIS A 29 -24.78 25.51 -9.60
CA HIS A 29 -24.89 24.15 -9.07
C HIS A 29 -23.94 23.19 -9.79
N GLN A 30 -23.88 23.26 -11.11
CA GLN A 30 -22.94 22.47 -11.91
C GLN A 30 -21.49 22.74 -11.52
N LYS A 31 -21.11 24.01 -11.35
CA LYS A 31 -19.75 24.40 -10.92
C LYS A 31 -19.41 23.86 -9.51
N ARG A 32 -20.36 23.88 -8.59
CA ARG A 32 -20.17 23.29 -7.25
C ARG A 32 -19.95 21.79 -7.33
N LEU A 33 -20.76 21.06 -8.11
CA LEU A 33 -20.60 19.62 -8.30
C LEU A 33 -19.25 19.29 -8.93
N GLN A 34 -18.84 20.06 -9.93
CA GLN A 34 -17.52 19.90 -10.55
C GLN A 34 -16.39 20.06 -9.53
N THR A 35 -16.42 21.12 -8.74
CA THR A 35 -15.42 21.38 -7.67
C THR A 35 -15.40 20.26 -6.63
N GLN A 36 -16.55 19.72 -6.25
CA GLN A 36 -16.63 18.58 -5.31
C GLN A 36 -16.04 17.31 -5.91
N LEU A 37 -16.32 17.03 -7.18
CA LEU A 37 -15.75 15.87 -7.90
C LEU A 37 -14.22 16.00 -8.02
N ASP A 38 -13.73 17.17 -8.44
CA ASP A 38 -12.29 17.42 -8.57
C ASP A 38 -11.56 17.27 -7.23
N SER A 39 -12.15 17.80 -6.14
CA SER A 39 -11.60 17.63 -4.79
C SER A 39 -11.59 16.17 -4.34
N SER A 40 -12.67 15.43 -4.60
CA SER A 40 -12.77 14.00 -4.28
C SER A 40 -11.75 13.17 -5.05
N LEU A 41 -11.57 13.43 -6.34
CA LEU A 41 -10.58 12.76 -7.18
C LEU A 41 -9.15 13.05 -6.71
N PHE A 42 -8.87 14.31 -6.35
CA PHE A 42 -7.56 14.71 -5.81
C PHE A 42 -7.23 13.96 -4.52
N VAL A 43 -8.16 13.91 -3.55
CA VAL A 43 -7.96 13.18 -2.29
C VAL A 43 -7.74 11.69 -2.53
N THR A 44 -8.51 11.09 -3.43
CA THR A 44 -8.38 9.66 -3.79
C THR A 44 -7.02 9.39 -4.42
N ARG A 45 -6.55 10.25 -5.33
CA ARG A 45 -5.25 10.11 -5.96
C ARG A 45 -4.10 10.28 -4.98
N ALA A 46 -4.15 11.28 -4.10
CA ALA A 46 -3.14 11.48 -3.08
C ALA A 46 -3.05 10.29 -2.12
N HIS A 47 -4.18 9.74 -1.71
CA HIS A 47 -4.22 8.54 -0.86
C HIS A 47 -3.63 7.32 -1.56
N PHE A 48 -3.96 7.13 -2.83
CA PHE A 48 -3.38 6.07 -3.66
C PHE A 48 -1.85 6.17 -3.77
N GLU A 49 -1.32 7.38 -4.04
CA GLU A 49 0.12 7.61 -4.15
C GLU A 49 0.85 7.30 -2.82
N VAL A 50 0.27 7.67 -1.68
CA VAL A 50 0.82 7.35 -0.36
C VAL A 50 0.83 5.84 -0.11
N GLU A 51 -0.27 5.15 -0.39
CA GLU A 51 -0.38 3.69 -0.21
C GLU A 51 0.60 2.94 -1.13
N LEU A 52 0.75 3.38 -2.39
CA LEU A 52 1.69 2.78 -3.34
C LEU A 52 3.14 2.94 -2.86
N ASN A 53 3.50 4.11 -2.35
CA ASN A 53 4.83 4.34 -1.80
C ASN A 53 5.08 3.49 -0.55
N ALA A 54 4.09 3.37 0.33
CA ALA A 54 4.15 2.50 1.50
C ALA A 54 4.42 1.03 1.11
N MET A 55 3.64 0.50 0.16
CA MET A 55 3.83 -0.87 -0.34
C MET A 55 5.21 -1.07 -0.94
N LYS A 56 5.70 -0.10 -1.73
CA LYS A 56 7.01 -0.16 -2.38
C LYS A 56 8.15 -0.17 -1.36
N ASP A 57 8.13 0.74 -0.40
CA ASP A 57 9.20 0.90 0.58
C ASP A 57 9.26 -0.31 1.53
N VAL A 58 8.11 -0.77 2.02
CA VAL A 58 8.03 -1.96 2.89
C VAL A 58 8.49 -3.21 2.13
N HIS A 59 8.03 -3.40 0.89
CA HIS A 59 8.44 -4.55 0.07
C HIS A 59 9.94 -4.52 -0.27
N GLN A 60 10.54 -3.36 -0.51
CA GLN A 60 11.97 -3.23 -0.76
C GLN A 60 12.78 -3.73 0.45
N ARG A 61 12.40 -3.33 1.68
CA ARG A 61 13.07 -3.80 2.89
C ARG A 61 12.83 -5.29 3.14
N LEU A 62 11.63 -5.77 2.87
CA LEU A 62 11.36 -7.21 2.95
C LEU A 62 12.20 -8.03 1.96
N ALA A 63 12.48 -7.50 0.76
CA ALA A 63 13.38 -8.15 -0.19
C ALA A 63 14.83 -8.24 0.33
N GLU A 64 15.30 -7.22 1.07
CA GLU A 64 16.61 -7.23 1.73
C GLU A 64 16.67 -8.32 2.83
N VAL A 65 15.62 -8.43 3.65
CA VAL A 65 15.46 -9.52 4.63
C VAL A 65 15.51 -10.88 3.95
N LYS A 66 14.76 -11.06 2.86
CA LYS A 66 14.76 -12.31 2.08
C LYS A 66 16.17 -12.69 1.59
N ILE A 67 16.93 -11.72 1.07
CA ILE A 67 18.29 -11.97 0.58
C ILE A 67 19.21 -12.42 1.74
N ALA A 68 19.14 -11.73 2.90
CA ALA A 68 19.90 -12.10 4.08
C ALA A 68 19.51 -13.49 4.60
N PHE A 69 18.22 -13.80 4.61
CA PHE A 69 17.67 -15.09 5.00
C PHE A 69 18.15 -16.23 4.07
N GLN A 70 18.15 -16.00 2.75
CA GLN A 70 18.66 -16.97 1.77
C GLN A 70 20.16 -17.23 1.92
N ALA A 71 20.93 -16.23 2.32
CA ALA A 71 22.36 -16.38 2.53
C ALA A 71 22.71 -17.29 3.73
N LEU A 72 21.82 -17.34 4.73
CA LEU A 72 21.93 -18.25 5.89
C LEU A 72 21.55 -19.69 5.57
N HIS A 73 20.62 -19.89 4.61
CA HIS A 73 20.08 -21.20 4.24
C HIS A 73 20.36 -21.53 2.77
N PRO A 74 21.63 -21.76 2.39
CA PRO A 74 21.96 -22.12 1.02
C PRO A 74 21.33 -23.47 0.64
N THR A 75 20.65 -23.51 -0.48
CA THR A 75 19.95 -24.72 -1.01
C THR A 75 20.90 -25.84 -1.47
N SER A 76 22.18 -25.59 -1.58
CA SER A 76 23.19 -26.57 -1.93
C SER A 76 24.17 -26.80 -0.76
N GLN A 77 24.38 -28.08 -0.43
CA GLN A 77 25.44 -28.51 0.48
C GLN A 77 26.82 -28.11 -0.08
N ARG A 78 27.18 -26.86 0.05
CA ARG A 78 28.54 -26.40 -0.21
C ARG A 78 29.13 -25.85 1.08
N ASP A 79 30.12 -26.58 1.53
CA ASP A 79 31.18 -26.23 2.47
C ASP A 79 30.78 -25.62 3.81
N GLN A 80 31.30 -26.25 4.87
CA GLN A 80 31.34 -25.67 6.22
C GLN A 80 31.84 -24.23 6.12
N LYS A 81 30.92 -23.28 6.09
CA LYS A 81 31.26 -21.86 6.18
C LYS A 81 31.97 -21.66 7.48
N HIS A 82 33.05 -20.93 7.45
CA HIS A 82 33.79 -20.54 8.68
C HIS A 82 32.80 -19.87 9.66
N GLU A 83 32.92 -20.13 10.95
CA GLU A 83 32.05 -19.57 12.01
C GLU A 83 31.94 -18.05 11.92
N GLU A 84 33.03 -17.35 11.56
CA GLU A 84 33.03 -15.90 11.35
C GLU A 84 32.11 -15.46 10.21
N GLU A 85 32.04 -16.22 9.11
CA GLU A 85 31.16 -15.91 7.99
C GLU A 85 29.69 -16.11 8.36
N GLN A 86 29.38 -17.13 9.16
CA GLN A 86 28.06 -17.39 9.68
C GLN A 86 27.61 -16.28 10.64
N ALA A 87 28.43 -15.86 11.59
CA ALA A 87 28.14 -14.75 12.49
C ALA A 87 27.85 -13.44 11.73
N ASN A 88 28.63 -13.16 10.68
CA ASN A 88 28.39 -11.99 9.82
C ASN A 88 27.05 -12.09 9.05
N GLN A 89 26.64 -13.29 8.60
CA GLN A 89 25.36 -13.47 7.93
C GLN A 89 24.18 -13.31 8.90
N VAL A 90 24.30 -13.79 10.14
CA VAL A 90 23.28 -13.58 11.19
C VAL A 90 23.13 -12.09 11.51
N GLU A 91 24.23 -11.36 11.62
CA GLU A 91 24.21 -9.91 11.86
C GLU A 91 23.57 -9.13 10.68
N LYS A 92 23.82 -9.57 9.44
CA LYS A 92 23.12 -9.01 8.27
C LYS A 92 21.64 -9.25 8.32
N LEU A 93 21.19 -10.45 8.72
CA LEU A 93 19.75 -10.73 8.87
C LEU A 93 19.16 -9.84 9.96
N ARG A 94 19.82 -9.71 11.12
CA ARG A 94 19.37 -8.82 12.20
C ARG A 94 19.19 -7.38 11.71
N THR A 95 20.22 -6.82 11.08
CA THR A 95 20.20 -5.44 10.58
C THR A 95 19.10 -5.22 9.53
N ALA A 96 18.92 -6.17 8.61
CA ALA A 96 17.85 -6.10 7.61
C ALA A 96 16.45 -6.19 8.25
N THR A 97 16.28 -7.05 9.27
CA THR A 97 15.02 -7.21 10.00
C THR A 97 14.67 -5.97 10.81
N GLU A 98 15.63 -5.33 11.46
CA GLU A 98 15.44 -4.06 12.17
C GLU A 98 15.06 -2.93 11.22
N ALA A 99 15.74 -2.80 10.08
CA ALA A 99 15.39 -1.80 9.05
C ALA A 99 14.01 -2.04 8.46
N TYR A 100 13.62 -3.30 8.28
CA TYR A 100 12.29 -3.69 7.82
C TYR A 100 11.20 -3.33 8.85
N SER A 101 11.42 -3.67 10.12
CA SER A 101 10.52 -3.32 11.22
C SER A 101 10.27 -1.82 11.31
N ALA A 102 11.33 -1.01 11.21
CA ALA A 102 11.23 0.45 11.23
C ALA A 102 10.35 0.97 10.07
N LYS A 103 10.50 0.41 8.86
CA LYS A 103 9.67 0.79 7.71
C LYS A 103 8.24 0.30 7.83
N LEU A 104 8.01 -0.88 8.37
CA LEU A 104 6.67 -1.39 8.63
C LEU A 104 5.93 -0.53 9.67
N ALA A 105 6.63 -0.06 10.71
CA ALA A 105 6.08 0.86 11.71
C ALA A 105 5.77 2.24 11.10
N GLU A 106 6.64 2.77 10.23
CA GLU A 106 6.43 4.06 9.55
C GLU A 106 5.22 4.04 8.62
N TRP A 107 5.05 2.98 7.84
CA TRP A 107 4.07 2.91 6.78
C TRP A 107 2.81 2.09 7.10
N GLY A 108 2.80 1.35 8.22
CA GLY A 108 1.74 0.39 8.55
C GLY A 108 0.33 0.99 8.54
N ALA A 109 0.18 2.24 9.00
CA ALA A 109 -1.11 2.93 9.02
C ALA A 109 -1.70 3.21 7.62
N PHE A 110 -0.90 3.14 6.56
CA PHE A 110 -1.30 3.38 5.17
C PHE A 110 -1.55 2.09 4.38
N LEU A 111 -1.34 0.94 4.98
CA LEU A 111 -1.55 -0.37 4.37
C LEU A 111 -2.93 -0.92 4.75
N GLU A 112 -3.58 -1.65 3.83
CA GLU A 112 -4.76 -2.45 4.20
C GLU A 112 -4.39 -3.50 5.25
N ILE A 113 -5.28 -3.73 6.22
CA ILE A 113 -5.05 -4.68 7.33
C ILE A 113 -4.55 -6.05 6.85
N PRO A 114 -5.17 -6.73 5.85
CA PRO A 114 -4.69 -8.04 5.42
C PRO A 114 -3.28 -8.01 4.83
N LEU A 115 -2.89 -6.91 4.19
CA LEU A 115 -1.55 -6.73 3.64
C LEU A 115 -0.54 -6.44 4.75
N TYR A 116 -0.90 -5.59 5.70
CA TYR A 116 -0.10 -5.34 6.90
C TYR A 116 0.18 -6.63 7.67
N ASP A 117 -0.86 -7.44 7.94
CA ASP A 117 -0.72 -8.72 8.66
C ASP A 117 0.21 -9.69 7.93
N SER A 118 0.21 -9.71 6.60
CA SER A 118 1.13 -10.56 5.83
C SER A 118 2.58 -10.08 5.92
N PHE A 119 2.82 -8.79 5.94
CA PHE A 119 4.13 -8.21 6.20
C PHE A 119 4.61 -8.46 7.62
N GLU A 120 3.72 -8.32 8.60
CA GLU A 120 4.02 -8.56 10.01
C GLU A 120 4.41 -10.02 10.27
N ARG A 121 3.76 -10.99 9.63
CA ARG A 121 4.17 -12.41 9.69
C ARG A 121 5.57 -12.65 9.13
N CYS A 122 5.96 -11.93 8.07
CA CYS A 122 7.34 -11.98 7.56
C CYS A 122 8.35 -11.44 8.57
N TYR A 123 7.99 -10.34 9.26
CA TYR A 123 8.82 -9.78 10.32
C TYR A 123 9.06 -10.78 11.44
N TYR A 124 8.00 -11.35 12.02
CA TYR A 124 8.14 -12.32 13.11
C TYR A 124 8.95 -13.54 12.70
N GLY A 125 8.76 -14.07 11.50
CA GLY A 125 9.54 -15.21 11.02
C GLY A 125 11.03 -14.90 10.86
N ALA A 126 11.39 -13.68 10.47
CA ALA A 126 12.79 -13.26 10.38
C ALA A 126 13.40 -12.95 11.76
N ASP A 127 12.63 -12.32 12.65
CA ASP A 127 13.02 -11.97 14.01
C ASP A 127 13.28 -13.22 14.86
N GLU A 128 12.39 -14.21 14.78
CA GLU A 128 12.59 -15.50 15.45
C GLU A 128 13.84 -16.23 14.94
N GLU A 129 14.07 -16.22 13.62
CA GLU A 129 15.20 -16.94 13.04
C GLU A 129 16.55 -16.34 13.45
N TRP A 130 16.74 -15.03 13.40
CA TRP A 130 18.01 -14.46 13.81
C TRP A 130 18.27 -14.62 15.31
N LYS A 131 17.23 -14.57 16.16
CA LYS A 131 17.32 -14.86 17.60
C LYS A 131 17.76 -16.30 17.83
N ARG A 132 17.09 -17.25 17.18
CA ARG A 132 17.45 -18.66 17.25
C ARG A 132 18.90 -18.91 16.84
N LEU A 133 19.36 -18.29 15.75
CA LEU A 133 20.72 -18.44 15.26
C LEU A 133 21.75 -17.75 16.13
N SER A 134 21.40 -16.67 16.82
CA SER A 134 22.30 -15.99 17.77
C SER A 134 22.46 -16.76 19.07
N GLU A 135 21.47 -17.56 19.47
CA GLU A 135 21.48 -18.36 20.70
C GLU A 135 22.04 -19.77 20.48
N ALA A 136 21.92 -20.30 19.27
CA ALA A 136 22.34 -21.67 18.94
C ALA A 136 23.77 -21.71 18.43
N ALA A 137 24.61 -22.54 19.07
CA ALA A 137 25.98 -22.81 18.62
C ALA A 137 26.05 -23.62 17.31
N THR A 138 24.92 -24.19 16.84
CA THR A 138 24.85 -25.03 15.63
C THR A 138 23.51 -24.85 14.93
N LEU A 139 23.53 -24.83 13.58
CA LEU A 139 22.32 -24.89 12.74
C LEU A 139 21.61 -26.23 12.94
N ASP A 140 20.47 -26.22 13.64
CA ASP A 140 19.68 -27.40 13.91
C ASP A 140 18.56 -27.62 12.85
N ARG A 141 17.96 -28.81 12.89
CA ARG A 141 16.91 -29.31 11.98
C ARG A 141 15.66 -28.41 11.93
N ASP A 142 15.37 -27.70 13.02
CA ASP A 142 14.24 -26.77 13.13
C ASP A 142 14.40 -25.54 12.25
N GLY A 143 15.61 -25.13 11.88
CA GLY A 143 15.88 -24.05 10.95
C GLY A 143 15.34 -24.27 9.54
N ALA A 144 15.20 -25.51 9.09
CA ALA A 144 14.62 -25.82 7.79
C ALA A 144 13.08 -25.57 7.75
N LEU A 145 12.39 -25.75 8.87
CA LEU A 145 10.95 -25.50 8.99
C LEU A 145 10.66 -23.99 8.99
N ASN A 146 11.40 -23.22 9.78
CA ASN A 146 11.28 -21.77 9.84
C ASN A 146 11.61 -21.11 8.49
N CYS A 147 12.61 -21.64 7.78
CA CYS A 147 12.97 -21.19 6.45
C CYS A 147 11.80 -21.34 5.47
N ARG A 148 11.16 -22.50 5.44
CA ARG A 148 10.00 -22.75 4.56
C ARG A 148 8.85 -21.81 4.89
N GLN A 149 8.52 -21.66 6.16
CA GLN A 149 7.43 -20.81 6.61
C GLN A 149 7.67 -19.32 6.26
N PHE A 150 8.90 -18.83 6.45
CA PHE A 150 9.24 -17.48 6.02
C PHE A 150 9.03 -17.25 4.52
N PHE A 151 9.47 -18.18 3.67
CA PHE A 151 9.28 -18.05 2.22
C PHE A 151 7.82 -18.17 1.79
N ASP A 152 7.01 -18.94 2.50
CA ASP A 152 5.57 -19.03 2.24
C ASP A 152 4.89 -17.71 2.62
N ASN A 153 5.20 -17.12 3.78
CA ASN A 153 4.74 -15.79 4.19
C ASN A 153 5.18 -14.70 3.20
N TYR A 154 6.44 -14.76 2.72
CA TYR A 154 6.95 -13.83 1.70
C TYR A 154 6.15 -13.90 0.41
N ARG A 155 5.82 -15.11 -0.07
CA ARG A 155 4.99 -15.29 -1.28
C ARG A 155 3.58 -14.73 -1.08
N GLU A 156 3.00 -14.95 0.09
CA GLU A 156 1.68 -14.40 0.46
C GLU A 156 1.69 -12.89 0.46
N ALA A 157 2.69 -12.26 1.07
CA ALA A 157 2.86 -10.81 1.05
C ALA A 157 3.00 -10.26 -0.38
N CYS A 158 3.82 -10.88 -1.23
CA CYS A 158 3.93 -10.51 -2.63
C CYS A 158 2.62 -10.67 -3.41
N GLN A 159 1.83 -11.71 -3.11
CA GLN A 159 0.53 -11.90 -3.72
C GLN A 159 -0.47 -10.83 -3.25
N GLY A 160 -0.47 -10.51 -1.97
CA GLY A 160 -1.28 -9.43 -1.40
C GLY A 160 -1.04 -8.07 -2.09
N ILE A 161 0.24 -7.72 -2.34
CA ILE A 161 0.59 -6.51 -3.11
C ILE A 161 -0.03 -6.57 -4.52
N ARG A 162 0.12 -7.68 -5.24
CA ARG A 162 -0.42 -7.82 -6.60
C ARG A 162 -1.93 -7.68 -6.63
N ASP A 163 -2.61 -8.27 -5.68
CA ASP A 163 -4.08 -8.23 -5.60
C ASP A 163 -4.57 -6.84 -5.21
N ARG A 164 -3.84 -6.14 -4.35
CA ARG A 164 -4.11 -4.74 -4.05
C ARG A 164 -3.92 -3.83 -5.27
N LEU A 165 -2.82 -3.96 -5.98
CA LEU A 165 -2.56 -3.19 -7.20
C LEU A 165 -3.62 -3.43 -8.28
N LYS A 166 -4.12 -4.66 -8.44
CA LYS A 166 -5.24 -4.95 -9.36
C LYS A 166 -6.52 -4.22 -8.94
N LYS A 167 -6.86 -4.22 -7.64
CA LYS A 167 -8.02 -3.49 -7.13
C LYS A 167 -7.92 -1.99 -7.40
N LEU A 168 -6.72 -1.43 -7.20
CA LEU A 168 -6.46 0.00 -7.42
C LEU A 168 -6.50 0.38 -8.90
N ALA A 169 -6.09 -0.50 -9.81
CA ALA A 169 -6.14 -0.28 -11.27
C ALA A 169 -7.58 -0.28 -11.85
N ILE A 170 -8.57 -0.79 -11.10
CA ILE A 170 -9.99 -0.85 -11.54
C ILE A 170 -10.76 0.42 -11.12
N LEU A 171 -10.17 1.32 -10.33
CA LEU A 171 -10.83 2.56 -9.94
C LEU A 171 -11.08 3.44 -11.18
N PRO A 172 -12.33 3.92 -11.40
CA PRO A 172 -12.68 4.73 -12.55
C PRO A 172 -11.91 6.06 -12.51
N GLY A 173 -10.99 6.27 -13.44
CA GLY A 173 -10.23 7.50 -13.56
C GLY A 173 -8.71 7.35 -13.72
N SER A 174 -8.21 6.10 -13.88
CA SER A 174 -6.82 5.85 -14.27
C SER A 174 -6.67 5.79 -15.77
#